data_3cdb4c6ae2f6aa8644dc01219e615def
#
_entry.id   3cdb4c6ae2f6aa8644dc01219e615def
#
_cell.length_a   1.000
_cell.length_b   1.000
_cell.length_c   1.000
_cell.angle_alpha   90.00
_cell.angle_beta   90.00
_cell.angle_gamma   90.00
#
_symmetry.space_group_name_H-M   'P 1'
#
loop_
_entity.id
_entity.type
_entity.pdbx_description
1 polymer ?
#
loop_
_entity_poly.entity_id
_entity_poly.type
_entity_poly.pdbx_seq_one_letter_code
_entity_poly.pdbx_strand_id
1 'polypeptide(L)'
;LCDRRQRQMCIRDRQEVDGWEKAVNSLLEDSNTDIYVTGSNSKLMSSEISTYLTGRYISIPVFTLSFAEYLEFKKDSGRTPKELLNEYIRMGGFPIVALGNFDERSSYQIVEGIYNSVITSDITKRHNITNFDLFNRVVKYVVENVGKTFSANAIVKFMKGEGRSLSVEAVYNYLEWLEKAFVIYRCQRYDMQGKTVLKTQEKFYLADASLKYCMMGFNPKSVAAMLENIVYFELRRKGYDVYIGKNSTKEIDFVAVRRDERIYVQVCRNLPEESDREVANLLEIKDHYPKYVVTMDELAAGNINGVKIMHLADFLLSKEY
;
A
#
# COMPACT_ATOMS: atom_id res chain seq x y z
N LEU A 1 -1.55 -36.63 31.70
CA LEU A 1 -1.97 -35.65 30.68
C LEU A 1 -1.20 -34.35 30.97
N CYS A 2 0.00 -34.24 30.39
CA CYS A 2 0.78 -33.01 30.49
C CYS A 2 0.13 -31.96 29.59
N ASP A 3 -0.51 -30.98 30.19
CA ASP A 3 -0.99 -29.78 29.51
C ASP A 3 0.23 -29.01 29.01
N ARG A 4 0.64 -29.24 27.76
CA ARG A 4 1.70 -28.50 27.07
C ARG A 4 1.12 -27.16 26.67
N ARG A 5 1.04 -26.23 27.62
CA ARG A 5 0.79 -24.83 27.29
C ARG A 5 1.94 -24.33 26.43
N GLN A 6 1.69 -24.20 25.15
CA GLN A 6 2.59 -23.57 24.19
C GLN A 6 2.92 -22.17 24.71
N ARG A 7 4.20 -21.91 24.99
CA ARG A 7 4.64 -20.58 25.44
C ARG A 7 4.74 -19.68 24.21
N GLN A 8 3.85 -18.72 24.11
CA GLN A 8 3.92 -17.66 23.12
C GLN A 8 4.68 -16.48 23.71
N MET A 9 5.72 -16.03 23.00
CA MET A 9 6.48 -14.84 23.36
C MET A 9 6.31 -13.80 22.27
N CYS A 10 5.76 -12.64 22.63
CA CYS A 10 5.68 -11.46 21.76
C CYS A 10 6.73 -10.45 22.21
N ILE A 11 7.67 -10.12 21.32
CA ILE A 11 8.75 -9.17 21.61
C ILE A 11 8.45 -7.88 20.84
N ARG A 12 8.21 -6.81 21.60
CA ARG A 12 7.98 -5.46 21.10
C ARG A 12 9.21 -4.59 21.42
N ASP A 13 9.48 -3.59 20.58
CA ASP A 13 10.58 -2.62 20.76
C ASP A 13 11.98 -3.26 20.92
N ARG A 14 12.18 -4.43 20.34
CA ARG A 14 13.42 -5.22 20.39
C ARG A 14 14.65 -4.47 19.85
N GLN A 15 14.45 -3.51 18.94
CA GLN A 15 15.53 -2.70 18.37
C GLN A 15 16.30 -1.85 19.39
N GLU A 16 15.77 -1.74 20.61
CA GLU A 16 16.42 -1.06 21.74
C GLU A 16 17.34 -2.00 22.54
N VAL A 17 17.36 -3.31 22.19
CA VAL A 17 18.15 -4.31 22.92
C VAL A 17 19.24 -4.88 22.00
N ASP A 18 20.50 -4.64 22.34
CA ASP A 18 21.64 -5.22 21.61
C ASP A 18 21.67 -6.74 21.72
N GLY A 19 21.86 -7.42 20.59
CA GLY A 19 22.00 -8.88 20.56
C GLY A 19 20.71 -9.68 20.77
N TRP A 20 19.54 -9.05 20.60
CA TRP A 20 18.23 -9.70 20.72
C TRP A 20 18.09 -10.91 19.77
N GLU A 21 18.76 -10.88 18.59
CA GLU A 21 18.74 -11.96 17.61
C GLU A 21 19.34 -13.25 18.15
N LYS A 22 20.40 -13.12 18.97
CA LYS A 22 21.04 -14.27 19.63
C LYS A 22 20.11 -14.88 20.67
N ALA A 23 19.39 -14.05 21.42
CA ALA A 23 18.40 -14.52 22.38
C ALA A 23 17.24 -15.26 21.69
N VAL A 24 16.72 -14.70 20.57
CA VAL A 24 15.68 -15.38 19.78
C VAL A 24 16.18 -16.70 19.21
N ASN A 25 17.41 -16.74 18.68
CA ASN A 25 17.97 -17.98 18.15
C ASN A 25 18.13 -19.06 19.25
N SER A 26 18.59 -18.67 20.45
CA SER A 26 18.68 -19.58 21.58
C SER A 26 17.32 -20.13 22.03
N LEU A 27 16.27 -19.28 22.01
CA LEU A 27 14.90 -19.71 22.32
C LEU A 27 14.30 -20.63 21.25
N LEU A 28 14.70 -20.49 19.98
CA LEU A 28 14.28 -21.37 18.89
C LEU A 28 14.90 -22.77 18.98
N GLU A 29 15.97 -22.96 19.73
CA GLU A 29 16.55 -24.27 20.01
C GLU A 29 15.68 -25.04 21.02
N ASP A 30 14.83 -24.35 21.79
CA ASP A 30 13.82 -24.97 22.64
C ASP A 30 12.59 -25.33 21.78
N SER A 31 12.44 -26.62 21.46
CA SER A 31 11.41 -27.18 20.56
C SER A 31 9.95 -26.92 20.97
N ASN A 32 9.71 -26.27 22.12
CA ASN A 32 8.38 -26.01 22.67
C ASN A 32 7.99 -24.51 22.63
N THR A 33 8.72 -23.67 21.89
CA THR A 33 8.48 -22.22 21.90
C THR A 33 8.13 -21.71 20.51
N ASP A 34 6.95 -21.10 20.35
CA ASP A 34 6.61 -20.29 19.19
C ASP A 34 6.96 -18.82 19.48
N ILE A 35 7.74 -18.22 18.60
CA ILE A 35 8.22 -16.85 18.77
C ILE A 35 7.61 -15.95 17.69
N TYR A 36 6.90 -14.91 18.12
CA TYR A 36 6.37 -13.86 17.28
C TYR A 36 7.17 -12.59 17.48
N VAL A 37 7.78 -12.11 16.43
CA VAL A 37 8.58 -10.87 16.45
C VAL A 37 7.91 -9.84 15.57
N THR A 38 7.59 -8.66 16.12
CA THR A 38 6.95 -7.57 15.38
C THR A 38 7.91 -6.42 15.16
N GLY A 39 7.67 -5.65 14.11
CA GLY A 39 8.46 -4.44 13.83
C GLY A 39 7.79 -3.56 12.80
N SER A 40 7.96 -2.25 12.99
CA SER A 40 7.43 -1.19 12.13
C SER A 40 8.31 -0.88 10.92
N ASN A 41 9.42 -1.60 10.72
CA ASN A 41 10.38 -1.30 9.66
C ASN A 41 10.89 -2.59 8.99
N SER A 42 10.93 -2.58 7.65
CA SER A 42 11.38 -3.71 6.84
C SER A 42 12.85 -4.10 7.05
N LYS A 43 13.69 -3.18 7.54
CA LYS A 43 15.10 -3.49 7.88
C LYS A 43 15.23 -4.54 8.98
N LEU A 44 14.23 -4.64 9.86
CA LEU A 44 14.18 -5.69 10.87
C LEU A 44 14.07 -7.10 10.27
N MET A 45 13.78 -7.19 8.98
CA MET A 45 13.60 -8.46 8.26
C MET A 45 14.80 -8.82 7.37
N SER A 46 15.72 -7.90 7.06
CA SER A 46 16.61 -8.13 5.92
C SER A 46 18.08 -8.35 6.22
N SER A 47 18.68 -7.74 7.25
CA SER A 47 20.14 -7.87 7.45
C SER A 47 20.55 -8.61 8.72
N GLU A 48 19.90 -8.35 9.84
CA GLU A 48 20.28 -8.94 11.12
C GLU A 48 19.58 -10.28 11.36
N ILE A 49 18.28 -10.36 11.00
CA ILE A 49 17.52 -11.63 11.06
C ILE A 49 18.02 -12.62 10.01
N SER A 50 18.37 -12.15 8.80
CA SER A 50 18.81 -13.05 7.74
C SER A 50 20.08 -13.81 8.10
N THR A 51 20.97 -13.23 8.89
CA THR A 51 22.22 -13.87 9.28
C THR A 51 22.02 -14.97 10.33
N TYR A 52 21.15 -14.76 11.32
CA TYR A 52 20.97 -15.68 12.44
C TYR A 52 19.74 -16.60 12.30
N LEU A 53 18.71 -16.17 11.57
CA LEU A 53 17.42 -16.85 11.45
C LEU A 53 17.10 -17.29 10.02
N THR A 54 18.07 -17.31 9.11
CA THR A 54 17.87 -17.70 7.70
C THR A 54 17.17 -19.07 7.60
N GLY A 55 16.02 -19.08 6.91
CA GLY A 55 15.24 -20.29 6.69
C GLY A 55 14.41 -20.77 7.90
N ARG A 56 14.38 -20.01 9.00
CA ARG A 56 13.69 -20.39 10.25
C ARG A 56 12.54 -19.46 10.62
N TYR A 57 12.11 -18.58 9.73
CA TYR A 57 10.99 -17.67 10.00
C TYR A 57 10.06 -17.52 8.80
N ILE A 58 8.84 -17.14 9.08
CA ILE A 58 7.84 -16.73 8.08
C ILE A 58 7.56 -15.25 8.30
N SER A 59 7.65 -14.48 7.22
CA SER A 59 7.30 -13.05 7.24
C SER A 59 5.83 -12.88 6.91
N ILE A 60 5.11 -12.20 7.80
CA ILE A 60 3.69 -11.89 7.64
C ILE A 60 3.54 -10.37 7.55
N PRO A 61 3.29 -9.80 6.35
CA PRO A 61 3.00 -8.38 6.22
C PRO A 61 1.64 -8.06 6.83
N VAL A 62 1.61 -7.07 7.73
CA VAL A 62 0.37 -6.56 8.33
C VAL A 62 0.09 -5.18 7.77
N PHE A 63 -0.95 -5.07 6.96
CA PHE A 63 -1.44 -3.80 6.41
C PHE A 63 -2.46 -3.15 7.36
N THR A 64 -2.86 -1.91 7.08
CA THR A 64 -4.07 -1.33 7.66
C THR A 64 -5.29 -2.18 7.27
N LEU A 65 -6.44 -2.02 7.93
CA LEU A 65 -7.62 -2.85 7.67
C LEU A 65 -7.99 -2.84 6.18
N SER A 66 -8.30 -4.02 5.63
CA SER A 66 -9.03 -4.15 4.38
C SER A 66 -10.46 -3.63 4.54
N PHE A 67 -11.17 -3.40 3.44
CA PHE A 67 -12.57 -2.99 3.53
C PHE A 67 -13.45 -4.06 4.22
N ALA A 68 -13.18 -5.34 3.96
CA ALA A 68 -13.89 -6.43 4.64
C ALA A 68 -13.68 -6.40 6.16
N GLU A 69 -12.43 -6.24 6.62
CA GLU A 69 -12.11 -6.09 8.04
C GLU A 69 -12.72 -4.80 8.62
N TYR A 70 -12.70 -3.70 7.87
CA TYR A 70 -13.33 -2.46 8.28
C TYR A 70 -14.84 -2.62 8.55
N LEU A 71 -15.55 -3.39 7.70
CA LEU A 71 -16.96 -3.71 7.92
C LEU A 71 -17.17 -4.49 9.21
N GLU A 72 -16.30 -5.46 9.54
CA GLU A 72 -16.38 -6.18 10.82
C GLU A 72 -16.19 -5.25 12.02
N PHE A 73 -15.30 -4.29 11.94
CA PHE A 73 -15.08 -3.28 12.98
C PHE A 73 -16.29 -2.33 13.14
N LYS A 74 -17.06 -2.13 12.07
CA LYS A 74 -18.23 -1.23 12.03
C LYS A 74 -19.57 -1.98 12.03
N LYS A 75 -19.61 -3.29 12.27
CA LYS A 75 -20.83 -4.13 12.16
C LYS A 75 -22.01 -3.62 13.00
N ASP A 76 -21.74 -3.02 14.16
CA ASP A 76 -22.78 -2.53 15.07
C ASP A 76 -23.20 -1.07 14.77
N SER A 77 -22.69 -0.46 13.69
CA SER A 77 -22.98 0.93 13.33
C SER A 77 -24.35 1.16 12.72
N GLY A 78 -25.04 0.09 12.27
CA GLY A 78 -26.31 0.17 11.56
C GLY A 78 -26.24 0.76 10.16
N ARG A 79 -25.04 0.99 9.63
CA ARG A 79 -24.76 1.61 8.32
C ARG A 79 -24.56 0.58 7.23
N THR A 80 -24.92 0.95 6.02
CA THR A 80 -24.75 0.09 4.84
C THR A 80 -23.30 -0.01 4.40
N PRO A 81 -22.88 -1.10 3.72
CA PRO A 81 -21.53 -1.21 3.16
C PRO A 81 -21.13 -0.06 2.23
N LYS A 82 -22.07 0.51 1.48
CA LYS A 82 -21.82 1.66 0.60
C LYS A 82 -21.51 2.94 1.37
N GLU A 83 -22.23 3.23 2.45
CA GLU A 83 -21.95 4.38 3.32
C GLU A 83 -20.59 4.21 4.00
N LEU A 84 -20.28 2.99 4.46
CA LEU A 84 -19.00 2.65 5.07
C LEU A 84 -17.86 2.67 4.06
N LEU A 85 -18.09 2.35 2.79
CA LEU A 85 -17.07 2.49 1.73
C LEU A 85 -16.66 3.96 1.55
N ASN A 86 -17.61 4.88 1.52
CA ASN A 86 -17.29 6.30 1.41
C ASN A 86 -16.48 6.81 2.61
N GLU A 87 -16.79 6.32 3.80
CA GLU A 87 -16.03 6.62 5.02
C GLU A 87 -14.61 6.01 4.93
N TYR A 88 -14.50 4.74 4.54
CA TYR A 88 -13.23 4.05 4.37
C TYR A 88 -12.31 4.73 3.36
N ILE A 89 -12.84 5.19 2.22
CA ILE A 89 -12.06 5.96 1.22
C ILE A 89 -11.48 7.23 1.82
N ARG A 90 -12.22 7.91 2.72
CA ARG A 90 -11.82 9.19 3.33
C ARG A 90 -10.96 9.02 4.57
N MET A 91 -11.36 8.15 5.47
CA MET A 91 -10.74 7.99 6.80
C MET A 91 -9.70 6.87 6.86
N GLY A 92 -9.64 6.02 5.83
CA GLY A 92 -8.70 4.91 5.74
C GLY A 92 -9.05 3.73 6.63
N GLY A 93 -8.08 2.82 6.78
CA GLY A 93 -8.20 1.56 7.50
C GLY A 93 -7.35 1.46 8.77
N PHE A 94 -6.91 2.56 9.39
CA PHE A 94 -6.23 2.45 10.67
C PHE A 94 -7.18 1.93 11.75
N PRO A 95 -6.83 0.83 12.47
CA PRO A 95 -7.72 0.19 13.43
C PRO A 95 -8.27 1.16 14.50
N ILE A 96 -7.43 2.06 15.00
CA ILE A 96 -7.84 3.04 16.00
C ILE A 96 -8.94 3.99 15.48
N VAL A 97 -8.86 4.38 14.20
CA VAL A 97 -9.88 5.22 13.54
C VAL A 97 -11.16 4.42 13.29
N ALA A 98 -11.03 3.16 12.87
CA ALA A 98 -12.18 2.28 12.64
C ALA A 98 -12.95 1.96 13.94
N LEU A 99 -12.24 1.72 15.05
CA LEU A 99 -12.87 1.44 16.35
C LEU A 99 -13.48 2.66 17.01
N GLY A 100 -12.93 3.83 16.79
CA GLY A 100 -13.40 5.06 17.42
C GLY A 100 -14.60 5.67 16.72
N ASN A 101 -15.41 6.43 17.48
CA ASN A 101 -16.47 7.27 16.92
C ASN A 101 -15.94 8.71 16.76
N PHE A 102 -14.89 8.84 15.98
CA PHE A 102 -14.27 10.14 15.73
C PHE A 102 -14.93 10.83 14.53
N ASP A 103 -15.00 12.16 14.59
CA ASP A 103 -15.28 12.95 13.42
C ASP A 103 -14.08 12.95 12.46
N GLU A 104 -14.26 13.46 11.25
CA GLU A 104 -13.23 13.47 10.22
C GLU A 104 -11.96 14.20 10.68
N ARG A 105 -12.13 15.34 11.37
CA ARG A 105 -11.01 16.15 11.88
C ARG A 105 -10.19 15.40 12.91
N SER A 106 -10.85 14.80 13.90
CA SER A 106 -10.18 14.01 14.94
C SER A 106 -9.48 12.77 14.36
N SER A 107 -10.12 12.11 13.39
CA SER A 107 -9.52 10.98 12.67
C SER A 107 -8.21 11.40 11.97
N TYR A 108 -8.20 12.52 11.27
CA TYR A 108 -6.98 13.01 10.61
C TYR A 108 -5.89 13.44 11.62
N GLN A 109 -6.25 14.01 12.77
CA GLN A 109 -5.27 14.32 13.82
C GLN A 109 -4.62 13.04 14.38
N ILE A 110 -5.38 11.97 14.56
CA ILE A 110 -4.84 10.67 15.00
C ILE A 110 -3.87 10.12 13.95
N VAL A 111 -4.27 10.12 12.67
CA VAL A 111 -3.43 9.63 11.57
C VAL A 111 -2.15 10.47 11.42
N GLU A 112 -2.25 11.78 11.55
CA GLU A 112 -1.10 12.69 11.56
C GLU A 112 -0.15 12.38 12.71
N GLY A 113 -0.68 12.09 13.90
CA GLY A 113 0.11 11.65 15.05
C GLY A 113 0.87 10.34 14.78
N ILE A 114 0.21 9.36 14.15
CA ILE A 114 0.84 8.09 13.73
C ILE A 114 1.96 8.38 12.72
N TYR A 115 1.66 9.16 11.67
CA TYR A 115 2.64 9.53 10.66
C TYR A 115 3.86 10.22 11.26
N ASN A 116 3.66 11.23 12.11
CA ASN A 116 4.74 11.96 12.77
C ASN A 116 5.59 11.05 13.67
N SER A 117 4.98 10.08 14.34
CA SER A 117 5.70 9.07 15.13
C SER A 117 6.59 8.21 14.24
N VAL A 118 6.09 7.71 13.12
CA VAL A 118 6.86 6.91 12.16
C VAL A 118 8.03 7.72 11.58
N ILE A 119 7.77 8.95 11.12
CA ILE A 119 8.82 9.82 10.58
C ILE A 119 9.91 10.10 11.61
N THR A 120 9.54 10.39 12.84
CA THR A 120 10.50 10.72 13.90
C THR A 120 11.28 9.49 14.35
N SER A 121 10.59 8.40 14.67
CA SER A 121 11.21 7.22 15.30
C SER A 121 11.92 6.32 14.28
N ASP A 122 11.30 6.09 13.11
CA ASP A 122 11.80 5.10 12.15
C ASP A 122 12.66 5.71 11.04
N ILE A 123 12.53 7.00 10.77
CA ILE A 123 13.30 7.66 9.71
C ILE A 123 14.32 8.63 10.29
N THR A 124 13.89 9.68 11.01
CA THR A 124 14.77 10.77 11.41
C THR A 124 15.87 10.31 12.37
N LYS A 125 15.53 9.52 13.40
CA LYS A 125 16.51 9.00 14.35
C LYS A 125 17.55 8.08 13.71
N ARG A 126 17.16 7.33 12.67
CA ARG A 126 18.01 6.31 12.04
C ARG A 126 18.91 6.85 10.94
N HIS A 127 18.47 7.88 10.21
CA HIS A 127 19.15 8.34 9.02
C HIS A 127 19.81 9.71 9.13
N ASN A 128 19.81 10.30 10.35
CA ASN A 128 20.48 11.58 10.66
C ASN A 128 20.19 12.66 9.61
N ILE A 129 18.90 12.92 9.35
CA ILE A 129 18.44 13.85 8.30
C ILE A 129 18.90 15.27 8.65
N THR A 130 19.83 15.81 7.89
CA THR A 130 20.39 17.15 8.12
C THR A 130 19.45 18.27 7.66
N ASN A 131 18.60 18.03 6.65
CA ASN A 131 17.63 18.99 6.13
C ASN A 131 16.21 18.42 6.15
N PHE A 132 15.58 18.53 7.32
CA PHE A 132 14.23 18.00 7.55
C PHE A 132 13.15 18.72 6.73
N ASP A 133 13.30 20.04 6.50
CA ASP A 133 12.35 20.77 5.65
C ASP A 133 12.37 20.27 4.21
N LEU A 134 13.55 20.03 3.66
CA LEU A 134 13.69 19.48 2.31
C LEU A 134 13.10 18.06 2.22
N PHE A 135 13.37 17.22 3.21
CA PHE A 135 12.77 15.88 3.30
C PHE A 135 11.23 15.96 3.31
N ASN A 136 10.63 16.80 4.15
CA ASN A 136 9.18 16.96 4.22
C ASN A 136 8.56 17.46 2.92
N ARG A 137 9.26 18.31 2.17
CA ARG A 137 8.81 18.76 0.85
C ARG A 137 8.79 17.64 -0.16
N VAL A 138 9.81 16.76 -0.15
CA VAL A 138 9.84 15.56 -0.98
C VAL A 138 8.67 14.63 -0.62
N VAL A 139 8.43 14.41 0.68
CA VAL A 139 7.29 13.61 1.14
C VAL A 139 5.97 14.17 0.64
N LYS A 140 5.74 15.48 0.82
CA LYS A 140 4.51 16.13 0.34
C LYS A 140 4.35 15.98 -1.17
N TYR A 141 5.42 16.15 -1.94
CA TYR A 141 5.38 15.94 -3.39
C TYR A 141 4.97 14.50 -3.74
N VAL A 142 5.53 13.49 -3.05
CA VAL A 142 5.19 12.08 -3.28
C VAL A 142 3.73 11.81 -2.94
N VAL A 143 3.25 12.29 -1.78
CA VAL A 143 1.86 12.13 -1.33
C VAL A 143 0.87 12.80 -2.29
N GLU A 144 1.20 13.98 -2.82
CA GLU A 144 0.37 14.68 -3.81
C GLU A 144 0.27 13.91 -5.12
N ASN A 145 1.36 13.26 -5.53
CA ASN A 145 1.47 12.56 -6.81
C ASN A 145 1.30 11.03 -6.71
N VAL A 146 0.70 10.53 -5.63
CA VAL A 146 0.34 9.11 -5.48
C VAL A 146 -0.48 8.62 -6.67
N GLY A 147 -0.18 7.43 -7.16
CA GLY A 147 -0.82 6.83 -8.33
C GLY A 147 -0.38 7.40 -9.68
N LYS A 148 0.46 8.44 -9.69
CA LYS A 148 1.04 8.97 -10.94
C LYS A 148 2.42 8.39 -11.19
N THR A 149 2.78 8.27 -12.45
CA THR A 149 4.13 7.88 -12.88
C THR A 149 5.17 8.83 -12.30
N PHE A 150 6.18 8.26 -11.66
CA PHE A 150 7.17 8.96 -10.88
C PHE A 150 8.50 9.08 -11.61
N SER A 151 9.20 10.20 -11.36
CA SER A 151 10.58 10.41 -11.77
C SER A 151 11.34 11.23 -10.73
N ALA A 152 12.45 10.72 -10.23
CA ALA A 152 13.33 11.46 -9.32
C ALA A 152 13.80 12.79 -9.92
N ASN A 153 14.05 12.81 -11.25
CA ASN A 153 14.40 14.04 -11.97
C ASN A 153 13.26 15.08 -11.95
N ALA A 154 12.00 14.66 -11.96
CA ALA A 154 10.86 15.57 -11.85
C ALA A 154 10.82 16.24 -10.47
N ILE A 155 11.11 15.50 -9.39
CA ILE A 155 11.24 16.09 -8.04
C ILE A 155 12.41 17.09 -7.99
N VAL A 156 13.58 16.71 -8.50
CA VAL A 156 14.75 17.61 -8.52
C VAL A 156 14.43 18.89 -9.26
N LYS A 157 13.77 18.79 -10.42
CA LYS A 157 13.33 19.95 -11.20
C LYS A 157 12.32 20.82 -10.43
N PHE A 158 11.37 20.19 -9.77
CA PHE A 158 10.38 20.89 -8.93
C PHE A 158 11.07 21.65 -7.79
N MET A 159 11.97 20.98 -7.03
CA MET A 159 12.72 21.61 -5.93
C MET A 159 13.61 22.75 -6.42
N LYS A 160 14.25 22.60 -7.59
CA LYS A 160 15.02 23.67 -8.21
C LYS A 160 14.15 24.87 -8.56
N GLY A 161 12.93 24.66 -9.02
CA GLY A 161 11.94 25.71 -9.25
C GLY A 161 11.57 26.50 -7.97
N GLU A 162 11.65 25.86 -6.82
CA GLU A 162 11.47 26.48 -5.49
C GLU A 162 12.79 27.09 -4.91
N GLY A 163 13.84 27.18 -5.71
CA GLY A 163 15.14 27.71 -5.28
C GLY A 163 15.94 26.78 -4.37
N ARG A 164 15.64 25.48 -4.38
CA ARG A 164 16.28 24.47 -3.51
C ARG A 164 17.13 23.50 -4.32
N SER A 165 18.29 23.12 -3.77
CA SER A 165 19.17 22.13 -4.38
C SER A 165 18.91 20.76 -3.74
N LEU A 166 18.67 19.75 -4.59
CA LEU A 166 18.48 18.35 -4.19
C LEU A 166 19.09 17.46 -5.27
N SER A 167 19.86 16.46 -4.87
CA SER A 167 20.40 15.48 -5.81
C SER A 167 19.38 14.36 -6.09
N VAL A 168 19.49 13.72 -7.24
CA VAL A 168 18.68 12.53 -7.60
C VAL A 168 18.91 11.39 -6.59
N GLU A 169 20.13 11.22 -6.13
CA GLU A 169 20.50 10.22 -5.13
C GLU A 169 19.78 10.48 -3.80
N ALA A 170 19.76 11.74 -3.34
CA ALA A 170 19.03 12.09 -2.10
C ALA A 170 17.52 11.82 -2.22
N VAL A 171 16.92 12.03 -3.40
CA VAL A 171 15.51 11.66 -3.63
C VAL A 171 15.31 10.16 -3.45
N TYR A 172 16.15 9.33 -4.08
CA TYR A 172 16.05 7.88 -3.95
C TYR A 172 16.27 7.40 -2.52
N ASN A 173 17.19 7.99 -1.77
CA ASN A 173 17.39 7.69 -0.36
C ASN A 173 16.14 8.02 0.47
N TYR A 174 15.52 9.18 0.23
CA TYR A 174 14.28 9.55 0.94
C TYR A 174 13.13 8.59 0.63
N LEU A 175 12.98 8.19 -0.63
CA LEU A 175 11.97 7.20 -1.03
C LEU A 175 12.23 5.85 -0.37
N GLU A 176 13.48 5.38 -0.37
CA GLU A 176 13.86 4.12 0.26
C GLU A 176 13.56 4.12 1.77
N TRP A 177 13.79 5.23 2.45
CA TRP A 177 13.48 5.35 3.87
C TRP A 177 11.98 5.30 4.14
N LEU A 178 11.18 5.96 3.30
CA LEU A 178 9.72 5.91 3.38
C LEU A 178 9.17 4.50 3.08
N GLU A 179 9.75 3.79 2.11
CA GLU A 179 9.40 2.39 1.81
C GLU A 179 9.76 1.47 2.98
N LYS A 180 10.97 1.61 3.55
CA LYS A 180 11.42 0.83 4.72
C LYS A 180 10.57 1.08 5.96
N ALA A 181 10.04 2.29 6.12
CA ALA A 181 9.12 2.66 7.20
C ALA A 181 7.65 2.32 6.88
N PHE A 182 7.39 1.62 5.78
CA PHE A 182 6.04 1.25 5.33
C PHE A 182 5.07 2.43 5.16
N VAL A 183 5.59 3.64 4.86
CA VAL A 183 4.76 4.82 4.57
C VAL A 183 4.27 4.79 3.12
N ILE A 184 5.16 4.39 2.21
CA ILE A 184 4.87 4.23 0.78
C ILE A 184 5.26 2.84 0.29
N TYR A 185 4.65 2.43 -0.81
CA TYR A 185 4.91 1.16 -1.47
C TYR A 185 5.13 1.41 -2.96
N ARG A 186 6.24 0.88 -3.45
CA ARG A 186 6.63 0.99 -4.86
C ARG A 186 5.88 -0.04 -5.68
N CYS A 187 5.26 0.41 -6.76
CA CYS A 187 4.67 -0.43 -7.78
C CYS A 187 5.48 -0.28 -9.06
N GLN A 188 6.20 -1.32 -9.43
CA GLN A 188 7.05 -1.34 -10.60
C GLN A 188 6.23 -1.47 -11.88
N ARG A 189 6.81 -1.06 -12.99
CA ARG A 189 6.17 -1.17 -14.31
C ARG A 189 6.54 -2.48 -14.98
N TYR A 190 5.57 -3.14 -15.56
CA TYR A 190 5.72 -4.38 -16.31
C TYR A 190 5.43 -4.14 -17.79
N ASP A 191 6.42 -4.37 -18.65
CA ASP A 191 6.23 -4.36 -20.09
C ASP A 191 5.57 -5.66 -20.54
N MET A 192 4.32 -5.57 -20.96
CA MET A 192 3.53 -6.74 -21.31
C MET A 192 3.98 -7.38 -22.63
N GLN A 193 4.58 -6.61 -23.53
CA GLN A 193 5.13 -7.11 -24.79
C GLN A 193 6.51 -7.76 -24.58
N GLY A 194 7.41 -7.05 -23.91
CA GLY A 194 8.74 -7.55 -23.57
C GLY A 194 8.77 -8.55 -22.43
N LYS A 195 7.67 -8.73 -21.70
CA LYS A 195 7.52 -9.60 -20.51
C LYS A 195 8.61 -9.36 -19.46
N THR A 196 8.96 -8.10 -19.25
CA THR A 196 10.02 -7.69 -18.31
C THR A 196 9.56 -6.59 -17.37
N VAL A 197 10.09 -6.61 -16.13
CA VAL A 197 9.90 -5.53 -15.18
C VAL A 197 10.82 -4.38 -15.54
N LEU A 198 10.27 -3.18 -15.69
CA LEU A 198 11.03 -1.97 -16.02
C LEU A 198 11.54 -1.30 -14.75
N LYS A 199 12.77 -0.76 -14.81
CA LYS A 199 13.41 -0.06 -13.68
C LYS A 199 13.02 1.42 -13.55
N THR A 200 12.18 1.92 -14.43
CA THR A 200 11.82 3.33 -14.50
C THR A 200 10.32 3.51 -14.62
N GLN A 201 9.84 4.70 -14.27
CA GLN A 201 8.43 5.07 -14.37
C GLN A 201 7.52 4.24 -13.44
N GLU A 202 8.01 3.92 -12.25
CA GLU A 202 7.22 3.35 -11.17
C GLU A 202 6.14 4.32 -10.67
N LYS A 203 5.13 3.78 -9.98
CA LYS A 203 4.20 4.55 -9.15
C LYS A 203 4.44 4.24 -7.68
N PHE A 204 4.02 5.15 -6.81
CA PHE A 204 4.02 4.92 -5.37
C PHE A 204 2.60 4.99 -4.84
N TYR A 205 2.28 4.10 -3.91
CA TYR A 205 1.02 4.03 -3.20
C TYR A 205 1.28 4.24 -1.71
N LEU A 206 0.36 4.89 -1.00
CA LEU A 206 0.44 5.13 0.45
C LEU A 206 -0.07 3.92 1.21
N ALA A 207 0.55 3.60 2.33
CA ALA A 207 0.10 2.52 3.21
C ALA A 207 -1.38 2.61 3.57
N ASP A 208 -1.92 3.82 3.60
CA ASP A 208 -3.32 4.09 3.88
C ASP A 208 -3.79 5.37 3.18
N ALA A 209 -5.03 5.38 2.68
CA ALA A 209 -5.60 6.54 1.99
C ALA A 209 -5.71 7.78 2.89
N SER A 210 -5.93 7.60 4.19
CA SER A 210 -6.01 8.70 5.15
C SER A 210 -4.73 9.51 5.30
N LEU A 211 -3.56 8.90 5.01
CA LEU A 211 -2.28 9.62 4.99
C LEU A 211 -2.27 10.79 3.99
N LYS A 212 -2.94 10.63 2.85
CA LYS A 212 -3.08 11.73 1.90
C LYS A 212 -3.94 12.84 2.45
N TYR A 213 -5.07 12.48 3.02
CA TYR A 213 -6.06 13.46 3.45
C TYR A 213 -5.67 14.19 4.75
N CYS A 214 -4.98 13.52 5.68
CA CYS A 214 -4.47 14.19 6.87
C CYS A 214 -3.39 15.23 6.54
N MET A 215 -2.58 15.00 5.48
CA MET A 215 -1.49 15.91 5.08
C MET A 215 -1.93 17.03 4.13
N MET A 216 -2.89 16.74 3.23
CA MET A 216 -3.25 17.62 2.09
C MET A 216 -4.68 18.14 2.17
N GLY A 217 -5.47 17.65 3.13
CA GLY A 217 -6.92 17.86 3.17
C GLY A 217 -7.67 17.03 2.12
N PHE A 218 -8.96 16.84 2.33
CA PHE A 218 -9.82 16.13 1.38
C PHE A 218 -10.01 16.94 0.10
N ASN A 219 -9.76 16.32 -1.05
CA ASN A 219 -9.97 16.89 -2.37
C ASN A 219 -10.69 15.88 -3.27
N PRO A 220 -11.91 16.17 -3.76
CA PRO A 220 -12.66 15.27 -4.64
C PRO A 220 -11.92 14.86 -5.91
N LYS A 221 -10.99 15.68 -6.41
CA LYS A 221 -10.15 15.37 -7.59
C LYS A 221 -9.11 14.26 -7.30
N SER A 222 -8.76 14.04 -6.03
CA SER A 222 -7.80 13.01 -5.64
C SER A 222 -8.43 11.64 -5.40
N VAL A 223 -9.76 11.54 -5.41
CA VAL A 223 -10.47 10.29 -5.10
C VAL A 223 -10.05 9.18 -6.07
N ALA A 224 -9.95 9.43 -7.37
CA ALA A 224 -9.55 8.41 -8.34
C ALA A 224 -8.20 7.76 -7.98
N ALA A 225 -7.19 8.56 -7.63
CA ALA A 225 -5.89 8.02 -7.19
C ALA A 225 -5.99 7.22 -5.87
N MET A 226 -6.94 7.55 -4.99
CA MET A 226 -7.17 6.78 -3.77
C MET A 226 -7.93 5.48 -4.03
N LEU A 227 -8.80 5.42 -5.04
CA LEU A 227 -9.41 4.16 -5.49
C LEU A 227 -8.33 3.19 -6.02
N GLU A 228 -7.40 3.68 -6.84
CA GLU A 228 -6.24 2.89 -7.26
C GLU A 228 -5.42 2.40 -6.04
N ASN A 229 -5.16 3.28 -5.08
CA ASN A 229 -4.43 2.94 -3.85
C ASN A 229 -5.12 1.79 -3.07
N ILE A 230 -6.42 1.86 -2.91
CA ILE A 230 -7.21 0.85 -2.20
C ILE A 230 -7.18 -0.48 -2.96
N VAL A 231 -7.37 -0.46 -4.27
CA VAL A 231 -7.31 -1.67 -5.13
C VAL A 231 -5.91 -2.29 -5.12
N TYR A 232 -4.84 -1.47 -5.17
CA TYR A 232 -3.46 -1.95 -5.04
C TYR A 232 -3.27 -2.79 -3.77
N PHE A 233 -3.70 -2.27 -2.61
CA PHE A 233 -3.55 -2.99 -1.35
C PHE A 233 -4.44 -4.21 -1.26
N GLU A 234 -5.65 -4.18 -1.83
CA GLU A 234 -6.51 -5.35 -1.86
C GLU A 234 -5.87 -6.49 -2.65
N LEU A 235 -5.29 -6.20 -3.80
CA LEU A 235 -4.54 -7.18 -4.59
C LEU A 235 -3.33 -7.74 -3.82
N ARG A 236 -2.59 -6.87 -3.12
CA ARG A 236 -1.46 -7.26 -2.28
C ARG A 236 -1.88 -8.17 -1.12
N ARG A 237 -2.99 -7.86 -0.43
CA ARG A 237 -3.55 -8.69 0.65
C ARG A 237 -3.94 -10.09 0.16
N LYS A 238 -4.42 -10.20 -1.08
CA LYS A 238 -4.74 -11.48 -1.72
C LYS A 238 -3.51 -12.24 -2.23
N GLY A 239 -2.31 -11.75 -1.95
CA GLY A 239 -1.04 -12.40 -2.27
C GLY A 239 -0.59 -12.23 -3.72
N TYR A 240 -1.13 -11.25 -4.44
CA TYR A 240 -0.63 -10.92 -5.78
C TYR A 240 0.63 -10.05 -5.71
N ASP A 241 1.56 -10.33 -6.60
CA ASP A 241 2.58 -9.37 -7.01
C ASP A 241 1.96 -8.41 -8.01
N VAL A 242 1.97 -7.12 -7.67
CA VAL A 242 1.22 -6.09 -8.40
C VAL A 242 2.17 -5.18 -9.16
N TYR A 243 1.90 -5.00 -10.44
CA TYR A 243 2.67 -4.17 -11.36
C TYR A 243 1.76 -3.20 -12.12
N ILE A 244 2.32 -2.10 -12.61
CA ILE A 244 1.66 -1.24 -13.60
C ILE A 244 1.89 -1.84 -14.98
N GLY A 245 0.83 -2.12 -15.71
CA GLY A 245 0.94 -2.68 -17.06
C GLY A 245 1.32 -1.60 -18.09
N LYS A 246 2.31 -1.92 -18.92
CA LYS A 246 2.60 -1.16 -20.14
C LYS A 246 2.29 -2.03 -21.35
N ASN A 247 1.27 -1.65 -22.13
CA ASN A 247 0.94 -2.28 -23.38
C ASN A 247 1.17 -1.28 -24.54
N SER A 248 2.33 -1.37 -25.19
CA SER A 248 2.80 -0.37 -26.16
C SER A 248 2.86 1.04 -25.56
N THR A 249 1.98 1.95 -25.99
CA THR A 249 1.86 3.32 -25.49
C THR A 249 0.80 3.48 -24.40
N LYS A 250 0.00 2.44 -24.13
CA LYS A 250 -1.12 2.46 -23.20
C LYS A 250 -0.70 1.90 -21.85
N GLU A 251 -1.33 2.40 -20.81
CA GLU A 251 -1.16 1.95 -19.44
C GLU A 251 -2.37 1.14 -18.99
N ILE A 252 -2.11 0.08 -18.25
CA ILE A 252 -3.09 -0.68 -17.46
C ILE A 252 -2.73 -0.43 -16.01
N ASP A 253 -3.70 -0.01 -15.19
CA ASP A 253 -3.41 0.37 -13.82
C ASP A 253 -2.73 -0.76 -13.06
N PHE A 254 -3.25 -1.99 -13.19
CA PHE A 254 -2.63 -3.14 -12.54
C PHE A 254 -2.59 -4.40 -13.41
N VAL A 255 -1.42 -5.01 -13.40
CA VAL A 255 -1.19 -6.41 -13.76
C VAL A 255 -0.82 -7.13 -12.46
N ALA A 256 -1.72 -7.97 -11.98
CA ALA A 256 -1.53 -8.70 -10.73
C ALA A 256 -1.26 -10.17 -11.02
N VAL A 257 -0.16 -10.71 -10.49
CA VAL A 257 0.32 -12.06 -10.74
C VAL A 257 0.46 -12.82 -9.42
N ARG A 258 -0.08 -14.04 -9.38
CA ARG A 258 0.04 -14.92 -8.21
C ARG A 258 0.24 -16.36 -8.70
N ARG A 259 1.44 -16.91 -8.56
CA ARG A 259 1.80 -18.23 -9.15
C ARG A 259 1.48 -18.27 -10.65
N ASP A 260 0.55 -19.12 -11.06
CA ASP A 260 0.13 -19.27 -12.46
C ASP A 260 -1.08 -18.39 -12.83
N GLU A 261 -1.62 -17.64 -11.86
CA GLU A 261 -2.76 -16.76 -12.07
C GLU A 261 -2.29 -15.37 -12.44
N ARG A 262 -3.03 -14.74 -13.35
CA ARG A 262 -2.84 -13.34 -13.71
C ARG A 262 -4.20 -12.70 -13.88
N ILE A 263 -4.33 -11.46 -13.43
CA ILE A 263 -5.50 -10.62 -13.71
C ILE A 263 -5.06 -9.23 -14.14
N TYR A 264 -5.93 -8.57 -14.88
CA TYR A 264 -5.75 -7.17 -15.30
C TYR A 264 -6.85 -6.33 -14.68
N VAL A 265 -6.48 -5.21 -14.09
CA VAL A 265 -7.43 -4.34 -13.41
C VAL A 265 -7.22 -2.90 -13.85
N GLN A 266 -8.29 -2.26 -14.26
CA GLN A 266 -8.37 -0.83 -14.51
C GLN A 266 -9.29 -0.22 -13.47
N VAL A 267 -8.94 0.96 -12.96
CA VAL A 267 -9.69 1.62 -11.89
C VAL A 267 -10.13 3.00 -12.34
N CYS A 268 -11.42 3.26 -12.28
CA CYS A 268 -11.96 4.59 -12.59
C CYS A 268 -13.02 5.00 -11.57
N ARG A 269 -13.21 6.31 -11.40
CA ARG A 269 -14.27 6.81 -10.52
C ARG A 269 -15.65 6.57 -11.14
N ASN A 270 -15.82 7.00 -12.38
CA ASN A 270 -17.04 6.82 -13.14
C ASN A 270 -16.66 6.23 -14.50
N LEU A 271 -17.50 5.37 -15.03
CA LEU A 271 -17.36 4.87 -16.39
C LEU A 271 -18.18 5.77 -17.32
N PRO A 272 -17.55 6.58 -18.19
CA PRO A 272 -18.28 7.45 -19.11
C PRO A 272 -19.09 6.60 -20.12
N GLU A 273 -20.36 6.96 -20.35
CA GLU A 273 -21.26 6.25 -21.27
C GLU A 273 -20.73 6.16 -22.73
N GLU A 274 -19.90 7.13 -23.14
CA GLU A 274 -19.34 7.22 -24.51
C GLU A 274 -17.85 6.84 -24.60
N SER A 275 -17.20 6.52 -23.49
CA SER A 275 -15.75 6.27 -23.46
C SER A 275 -15.43 4.83 -23.11
N ASP A 276 -15.32 4.01 -24.14
CA ASP A 276 -14.78 2.65 -24.03
C ASP A 276 -13.29 2.60 -23.65
N ARG A 277 -12.65 3.73 -23.33
CA ARG A 277 -11.19 3.80 -23.18
C ARG A 277 -10.67 2.83 -22.13
N GLU A 278 -11.30 2.77 -20.95
CA GLU A 278 -10.87 1.90 -19.86
C GLU A 278 -11.08 0.42 -20.23
N VAL A 279 -12.19 0.12 -20.91
CA VAL A 279 -12.49 -1.21 -21.43
C VAL A 279 -11.62 -1.52 -22.64
N ALA A 280 -11.46 -0.58 -23.59
CA ALA A 280 -10.69 -0.77 -24.81
C ALA A 280 -9.23 -1.13 -24.55
N ASN A 281 -8.59 -0.50 -23.56
CA ASN A 281 -7.22 -0.84 -23.18
C ASN A 281 -7.08 -2.31 -22.74
N LEU A 282 -8.07 -2.84 -22.03
CA LEU A 282 -8.10 -4.23 -21.59
C LEU A 282 -8.44 -5.20 -22.73
N LEU A 283 -9.32 -4.81 -23.67
CA LEU A 283 -9.68 -5.62 -24.83
C LEU A 283 -8.54 -5.80 -25.83
N GLU A 284 -7.57 -4.90 -25.86
CA GLU A 284 -6.36 -5.05 -26.68
C GLU A 284 -5.42 -6.14 -26.19
N ILE A 285 -5.57 -6.57 -24.93
CA ILE A 285 -4.77 -7.66 -24.35
C ILE A 285 -5.34 -9.00 -24.87
N LYS A 286 -4.62 -9.61 -25.81
CA LYS A 286 -5.04 -10.85 -26.48
C LYS A 286 -4.60 -12.09 -25.71
N ASP A 287 -5.04 -12.23 -24.48
CA ASP A 287 -4.88 -13.44 -23.69
C ASP A 287 -6.20 -13.80 -22.97
N HIS A 288 -6.21 -14.95 -22.30
CA HIS A 288 -7.38 -15.51 -21.64
C HIS A 288 -7.52 -15.14 -20.17
N TYR A 289 -6.61 -14.35 -19.63
CA TYR A 289 -6.65 -13.98 -18.22
C TYR A 289 -7.80 -13.02 -17.92
N PRO A 290 -8.40 -13.10 -16.71
CA PRO A 290 -9.50 -12.23 -16.31
C PRO A 290 -9.14 -10.75 -16.39
N LYS A 291 -10.11 -9.95 -16.79
CA LYS A 291 -9.99 -8.50 -16.96
C LYS A 291 -11.12 -7.80 -16.21
N TYR A 292 -10.76 -6.82 -15.41
CA TYR A 292 -11.69 -6.09 -14.54
C TYR A 292 -11.59 -4.59 -14.76
N VAL A 293 -12.75 -3.94 -14.80
CA VAL A 293 -12.86 -2.50 -14.56
C VAL A 293 -13.55 -2.33 -13.21
N VAL A 294 -12.87 -1.64 -12.30
CA VAL A 294 -13.38 -1.35 -10.96
C VAL A 294 -13.79 0.11 -10.89
N THR A 295 -15.05 0.37 -10.54
CA THR A 295 -15.63 1.71 -10.57
C THR A 295 -16.49 2.01 -9.34
N MET A 296 -16.74 3.30 -9.08
CA MET A 296 -17.74 3.76 -8.10
C MET A 296 -19.13 3.91 -8.71
N ASP A 297 -19.27 3.69 -10.01
CA ASP A 297 -20.55 3.78 -10.70
C ASP A 297 -21.38 2.51 -10.47
N GLU A 298 -22.51 2.68 -9.79
CA GLU A 298 -23.40 1.57 -9.42
C GLU A 298 -24.15 0.97 -10.62
N LEU A 299 -24.39 1.79 -11.63
CA LEU A 299 -25.17 1.38 -12.81
C LEU A 299 -24.31 0.70 -13.89
N ALA A 300 -23.00 0.84 -13.78
CA ALA A 300 -22.06 0.31 -14.78
C ALA A 300 -21.73 -1.18 -14.60
N ALA A 301 -22.19 -1.84 -13.53
CA ALA A 301 -21.87 -3.25 -13.29
C ALA A 301 -22.35 -4.16 -14.41
N GLY A 302 -21.45 -5.04 -14.90
CA GLY A 302 -21.79 -5.93 -16.02
C GLY A 302 -20.57 -6.60 -16.66
N ASN A 303 -20.74 -6.95 -17.93
CA ASN A 303 -19.67 -7.55 -18.75
C ASN A 303 -19.69 -6.96 -20.16
N ILE A 304 -18.56 -6.45 -20.59
CA ILE A 304 -18.38 -5.93 -21.96
C ILE A 304 -17.29 -6.76 -22.63
N ASN A 305 -17.67 -7.61 -23.56
CA ASN A 305 -16.76 -8.43 -24.38
C ASN A 305 -15.74 -9.23 -23.56
N GLY A 306 -16.14 -9.76 -22.38
CA GLY A 306 -15.29 -10.54 -21.50
C GLY A 306 -14.57 -9.71 -20.40
N VAL A 307 -14.67 -8.39 -20.45
CA VAL A 307 -14.20 -7.52 -19.36
C VAL A 307 -15.32 -7.39 -18.32
N LYS A 308 -15.05 -7.80 -17.10
CA LYS A 308 -16.00 -7.67 -15.97
C LYS A 308 -15.94 -6.26 -15.38
N ILE A 309 -17.08 -5.59 -15.32
CA ILE A 309 -17.21 -4.29 -14.67
C ILE A 309 -17.83 -4.50 -13.29
N MET A 310 -17.13 -4.08 -12.26
CA MET A 310 -17.55 -4.29 -10.87
C MET A 310 -17.55 -2.97 -10.08
N HIS A 311 -18.55 -2.81 -9.22
CA HIS A 311 -18.48 -1.75 -8.23
C HIS A 311 -17.33 -2.02 -7.24
N LEU A 312 -16.66 -0.96 -6.76
CA LEU A 312 -15.51 -1.09 -5.87
C LEU A 312 -15.80 -1.94 -4.63
N ALA A 313 -16.96 -1.74 -3.98
CA ALA A 313 -17.32 -2.54 -2.81
C ALA A 313 -17.35 -4.05 -3.12
N ASP A 314 -17.95 -4.43 -4.26
CA ASP A 314 -18.07 -5.83 -4.66
C ASP A 314 -16.70 -6.43 -4.99
N PHE A 315 -15.83 -5.65 -5.63
CA PHE A 315 -14.45 -6.06 -5.89
C PHE A 315 -13.68 -6.28 -4.58
N LEU A 316 -13.75 -5.35 -3.61
CA LEU A 316 -13.05 -5.45 -2.33
C LEU A 316 -13.59 -6.59 -1.44
N LEU A 317 -14.86 -6.98 -1.59
CA LEU A 317 -15.48 -8.07 -0.84
C LEU A 317 -15.42 -9.41 -1.55
N SER A 318 -14.97 -9.44 -2.80
CA SER A 318 -14.81 -10.69 -3.57
C SER A 318 -13.75 -11.57 -2.91
N LYS A 319 -14.03 -12.88 -2.80
CA LYS A 319 -13.08 -13.85 -2.27
C LYS A 319 -12.02 -14.23 -3.30
N GLU A 320 -12.40 -14.27 -4.58
CA GLU A 320 -11.57 -14.70 -5.71
C GLU A 320 -11.82 -13.78 -6.91
N TYR A 321 -10.84 -13.69 -7.80
CA TYR A 321 -10.91 -12.90 -9.02
C TYR A 321 -10.76 -13.77 -10.27
#